data_13f8ccb43ff05bf0e6778182d85ab548
#
_entry.id   13f8ccb43ff05bf0e6778182d85ab548
#
_cell.length_a   1.000
_cell.length_b   1.000
_cell.length_c   1.000
_cell.angle_alpha   90.00
_cell.angle_beta   90.00
_cell.angle_gamma   90.00
#
_symmetry.space_group_name_H-M   'P 1'
#
loop_
_entity.id
_entity.type
_entity.pdbx_description
1 polymer ?
#
loop_
_entity_poly.entity_id
_entity_poly.type
_entity_poly.pdbx_seq_one_letter_code
_entity_poly.pdbx_strand_id
1 'polypeptide(L)'
;MSNNKCQIQRYPLLPFSQLVYDIPCWWRHVYRFPCTYVWKDGAKEQERIEMAIRSALTNHPVFQMRTDWLGMHYEMAMKDILHGRYHDFSLAENGDDLIIRIEASRILGDGRSVEILMEDVQRAYRGETLEPDDYWGYLEYVEQQKQSQHYTESKAWLESEFSDESIPVRPTLDRHLWTLLPPKAGLVKIDFTDLHDKINRLAETEFLSMDGFFSLCAALAIAEYCRTDAAALTWAYEGRERPEEQRIFGSLHRDIPFQIKNLQSPISNLKSDLIREARNQIRSGIAHSDYPYTLTKPYTERWNYAVNVLRVPEIENNTKYAYALLDIEIHEATDNLALWFRYSATHYKEESIKKFAALVRKYTEWLLTD
;
A
#
# COMPACT_ATOMS: atom_id res chain seq x y z
N MET A 1 12.61 -46.00 -16.44
CA MET A 1 12.25 -44.62 -16.82
C MET A 1 11.40 -44.08 -15.69
N SER A 2 12.02 -43.41 -14.72
CA SER A 2 11.31 -42.80 -13.58
C SER A 2 10.61 -41.53 -14.05
N ASN A 3 9.28 -41.53 -14.00
CA ASN A 3 8.45 -40.35 -14.15
C ASN A 3 8.72 -39.41 -12.99
N ASN A 4 9.77 -38.59 -13.06
CA ASN A 4 9.89 -37.40 -12.24
C ASN A 4 8.84 -36.39 -12.73
N LYS A 5 7.59 -36.57 -12.30
CA LYS A 5 6.63 -35.46 -12.29
C LYS A 5 7.22 -34.44 -11.31
N CYS A 6 7.79 -33.37 -11.86
CA CYS A 6 8.16 -32.20 -11.09
C CYS A 6 6.94 -31.83 -10.24
N GLN A 7 6.98 -32.07 -8.95
CA GLN A 7 5.91 -31.64 -8.05
C GLN A 7 5.95 -30.12 -8.06
N ILE A 8 4.95 -29.51 -8.67
CA ILE A 8 4.78 -28.06 -8.63
C ILE A 8 4.46 -27.71 -7.18
N GLN A 9 5.40 -27.04 -6.53
CA GLN A 9 5.20 -26.55 -5.16
C GLN A 9 4.15 -25.46 -5.20
N ARG A 10 3.16 -25.53 -4.31
CA ARG A 10 2.05 -24.58 -4.23
C ARG A 10 2.09 -23.88 -2.90
N TYR A 11 1.94 -22.57 -2.95
CA TYR A 11 1.88 -21.71 -1.78
C TYR A 11 0.56 -20.95 -1.74
N PRO A 12 -0.06 -20.74 -0.58
CA PRO A 12 -1.19 -19.85 -0.43
C PRO A 12 -0.77 -18.41 -0.75
N LEU A 13 -1.72 -17.64 -1.28
CA LEU A 13 -1.50 -16.21 -1.53
C LEU A 13 -1.21 -15.47 -0.22
N LEU A 14 -0.33 -14.49 -0.28
CA LEU A 14 -0.18 -13.52 0.80
C LEU A 14 -1.52 -12.82 1.07
N PRO A 15 -1.78 -12.37 2.30
CA PRO A 15 -3.10 -11.84 2.69
C PRO A 15 -3.63 -10.75 1.75
N PHE A 16 -2.80 -9.79 1.37
CA PHE A 16 -3.23 -8.76 0.43
C PHE A 16 -3.38 -9.28 -1.00
N SER A 17 -2.49 -10.16 -1.45
CA SER A 17 -2.64 -10.83 -2.75
C SER A 17 -3.92 -11.67 -2.82
N GLN A 18 -4.30 -12.33 -1.72
CA GLN A 18 -5.57 -13.05 -1.61
C GLN A 18 -6.74 -12.08 -1.71
N LEU A 19 -6.66 -10.96 -1.01
CA LEU A 19 -7.66 -9.91 -1.08
C LEU A 19 -7.87 -9.44 -2.53
N VAL A 20 -6.81 -9.16 -3.30
CA VAL A 20 -6.89 -8.79 -4.72
C VAL A 20 -7.42 -9.94 -5.58
N TYR A 21 -7.05 -11.18 -5.27
CA TYR A 21 -7.53 -12.36 -5.98
C TYR A 21 -9.02 -12.61 -5.79
N ASP A 22 -9.54 -12.31 -4.61
CA ASP A 22 -10.95 -12.51 -4.24
C ASP A 22 -11.90 -11.50 -4.90
N ILE A 23 -11.38 -10.40 -5.46
CA ILE A 23 -12.20 -9.46 -6.25
C ILE A 23 -12.85 -10.19 -7.44
N PRO A 24 -14.08 -9.83 -7.82
CA PRO A 24 -14.71 -10.33 -9.02
C PRO A 24 -13.75 -10.28 -10.22
N CYS A 25 -13.61 -11.37 -10.95
CA CYS A 25 -12.60 -11.51 -12.01
C CYS A 25 -12.66 -10.40 -13.07
N TRP A 26 -13.85 -9.84 -13.32
CA TRP A 26 -14.05 -8.71 -14.24
C TRP A 26 -13.56 -7.37 -13.67
N TRP A 27 -13.25 -7.26 -12.36
CA TRP A 27 -12.64 -6.09 -11.76
C TRP A 27 -11.12 -6.22 -11.57
N ARG A 28 -10.56 -7.44 -11.57
CA ARG A 28 -9.14 -7.68 -11.30
C ARG A 28 -8.20 -6.89 -12.22
N HIS A 29 -8.62 -6.64 -13.46
CA HIS A 29 -7.82 -5.87 -14.41
C HIS A 29 -7.63 -4.40 -14.02
N VAL A 30 -8.48 -3.84 -13.15
CA VAL A 30 -8.34 -2.47 -12.66
C VAL A 30 -7.47 -2.34 -11.43
N TYR A 31 -7.21 -3.45 -10.72
CA TYR A 31 -6.30 -3.51 -9.58
C TYR A 31 -4.85 -3.71 -10.03
N ARG A 32 -4.42 -2.87 -10.97
CA ARG A 32 -3.05 -2.75 -11.43
C ARG A 32 -2.50 -1.41 -11.01
N PHE A 33 -1.19 -1.35 -10.78
CA PHE A 33 -0.48 -0.10 -10.62
C PHE A 33 0.25 0.20 -11.94
N PRO A 34 -0.25 1.15 -12.73
CA PRO A 34 0.49 1.66 -13.87
C PRO A 34 1.59 2.58 -13.35
N CYS A 35 2.84 2.24 -13.63
CA CYS A 35 3.99 3.06 -13.34
C CYS A 35 4.66 3.48 -14.65
N THR A 36 5.15 4.71 -14.68
CA THR A 36 5.93 5.23 -15.81
C THR A 36 7.27 5.72 -15.28
N TYR A 37 8.33 5.18 -15.81
CA TYR A 37 9.68 5.60 -15.52
C TYR A 37 10.32 6.19 -16.78
N VAL A 38 10.95 7.36 -16.63
CA VAL A 38 11.65 8.03 -17.73
C VAL A 38 13.15 7.78 -17.58
N TRP A 39 13.72 7.02 -18.52
CA TRP A 39 15.14 6.81 -18.60
C TRP A 39 15.76 7.88 -19.49
N LYS A 40 16.47 8.82 -18.89
CA LYS A 40 17.08 9.94 -19.60
C LYS A 40 18.13 9.47 -20.59
N ASP A 41 18.12 10.05 -21.80
CA ASP A 41 19.02 9.72 -22.92
C ASP A 41 19.03 8.23 -23.32
N GLY A 42 17.95 7.49 -22.96
CA GLY A 42 17.90 6.03 -23.09
C GLY A 42 17.49 5.52 -24.47
N ALA A 43 16.95 6.35 -25.37
CA ALA A 43 16.43 5.91 -26.66
C ALA A 43 17.48 5.16 -27.50
N LYS A 44 18.74 5.60 -27.48
CA LYS A 44 19.85 4.96 -28.23
C LYS A 44 20.33 3.65 -27.61
N GLU A 45 19.93 3.35 -26.38
CA GLU A 45 20.35 2.16 -25.62
C GLU A 45 19.16 1.24 -25.30
N GLN A 46 18.06 1.36 -26.04
CA GLN A 46 16.82 0.63 -25.78
C GLN A 46 17.03 -0.88 -25.64
N GLU A 47 17.79 -1.51 -26.52
CA GLU A 47 18.06 -2.97 -26.46
C GLU A 47 18.78 -3.35 -25.16
N ARG A 48 19.76 -2.55 -24.73
CA ARG A 48 20.51 -2.77 -23.50
C ARG A 48 19.62 -2.60 -22.27
N ILE A 49 18.75 -1.57 -22.28
CA ILE A 49 17.78 -1.32 -21.20
C ILE A 49 16.75 -2.46 -21.15
N GLU A 50 16.25 -2.93 -22.30
CA GLU A 50 15.34 -4.07 -22.35
C GLU A 50 15.99 -5.34 -21.79
N MET A 51 17.23 -5.61 -22.13
CA MET A 51 17.96 -6.75 -21.54
C MET A 51 18.10 -6.62 -20.02
N ALA A 52 18.36 -5.42 -19.50
CA ALA A 52 18.41 -5.16 -18.06
C ALA A 52 17.06 -5.40 -17.38
N ILE A 53 15.96 -4.97 -18.00
CA ILE A 53 14.61 -5.22 -17.52
C ILE A 53 14.32 -6.72 -17.48
N ARG A 54 14.64 -7.44 -18.55
CA ARG A 54 14.45 -8.91 -18.62
C ARG A 54 15.27 -9.63 -17.55
N SER A 55 16.50 -9.19 -17.30
CA SER A 55 17.34 -9.71 -16.22
C SER A 55 16.71 -9.49 -14.85
N ALA A 56 16.28 -8.28 -14.55
CA ALA A 56 15.63 -7.94 -13.28
C ALA A 56 14.34 -8.74 -13.07
N LEU A 57 13.46 -8.84 -14.08
CA LEU A 57 12.23 -9.64 -14.00
C LEU A 57 12.50 -11.12 -13.76
N THR A 58 13.53 -11.67 -14.40
CA THR A 58 13.91 -13.08 -14.21
C THR A 58 14.42 -13.34 -12.80
N ASN A 59 15.02 -12.32 -12.17
CA ASN A 59 15.54 -12.36 -10.81
C ASN A 59 14.45 -12.41 -9.73
N HIS A 60 13.24 -11.97 -10.05
CA HIS A 60 12.10 -11.97 -9.13
C HIS A 60 11.13 -13.12 -9.46
N PRO A 61 11.11 -14.20 -8.65
CA PRO A 61 10.31 -15.40 -8.93
C PRO A 61 8.81 -15.14 -9.08
N VAL A 62 8.30 -14.08 -8.43
CA VAL A 62 6.87 -13.72 -8.48
C VAL A 62 6.36 -13.48 -9.91
N PHE A 63 7.19 -12.99 -10.84
CA PHE A 63 6.79 -12.76 -12.23
C PHE A 63 6.56 -14.06 -13.02
N GLN A 64 7.07 -15.17 -12.51
CA GLN A 64 6.91 -16.50 -13.10
C GLN A 64 5.76 -17.29 -12.46
N MET A 65 5.00 -16.64 -11.53
CA MET A 65 3.90 -17.31 -10.84
C MET A 65 2.60 -17.28 -11.63
N ARG A 66 1.84 -18.35 -11.50
CA ARG A 66 0.42 -18.41 -11.84
C ARG A 66 -0.41 -18.61 -10.58
N THR A 67 -1.59 -18.02 -10.56
CA THR A 67 -2.59 -18.30 -9.54
C THR A 67 -3.60 -19.30 -10.09
N ASP A 68 -3.99 -20.23 -9.25
CA ASP A 68 -5.15 -21.08 -9.44
C ASP A 68 -6.13 -20.90 -8.25
N TRP A 69 -7.19 -21.68 -8.21
CA TRP A 69 -8.16 -21.63 -7.11
C TRP A 69 -7.66 -22.25 -5.79
N LEU A 70 -6.51 -22.92 -5.81
CA LEU A 70 -5.85 -23.52 -4.64
C LEU A 70 -4.73 -22.64 -4.08
N GLY A 71 -4.32 -21.60 -4.78
CA GLY A 71 -3.24 -20.72 -4.42
C GLY A 71 -2.33 -20.36 -5.58
N MET A 72 -1.11 -19.90 -5.27
CA MET A 72 -0.11 -19.61 -6.28
C MET A 72 0.74 -20.84 -6.57
N HIS A 73 1.09 -21.05 -7.82
CA HIS A 73 2.06 -22.03 -8.20
C HIS A 73 3.09 -21.45 -9.16
N TYR A 74 4.30 -21.99 -9.09
CA TYR A 74 5.41 -21.58 -9.92
C TYR A 74 5.32 -22.21 -11.32
N GLU A 75 5.49 -21.40 -12.36
CA GLU A 75 5.58 -21.87 -13.73
C GLU A 75 6.92 -21.49 -14.33
N MET A 76 7.77 -22.49 -14.57
CA MET A 76 9.17 -22.33 -14.96
C MET A 76 9.41 -21.86 -16.41
N ALA A 77 8.37 -21.73 -17.25
CA ALA A 77 8.57 -21.52 -18.69
C ALA A 77 7.66 -20.40 -19.23
N MET A 78 8.00 -19.15 -18.96
CA MET A 78 7.42 -18.04 -19.71
C MET A 78 8.25 -17.82 -20.99
N LYS A 79 7.58 -17.82 -22.14
CA LYS A 79 8.24 -17.52 -23.42
C LYS A 79 8.67 -16.06 -23.52
N ASP A 80 7.94 -15.17 -22.89
CA ASP A 80 8.23 -13.74 -22.83
C ASP A 80 8.00 -13.23 -21.40
N ILE A 81 9.08 -12.86 -20.73
CA ILE A 81 9.06 -12.36 -19.34
C ILE A 81 8.49 -10.93 -19.25
N LEU A 82 8.45 -10.17 -20.34
CA LEU A 82 7.90 -8.81 -20.34
C LEU A 82 6.37 -8.80 -20.28
N HIS A 83 5.73 -9.86 -20.78
CA HIS A 83 4.27 -9.94 -20.89
C HIS A 83 3.75 -11.19 -20.18
N GLY A 84 3.14 -10.99 -19.04
CA GLY A 84 2.59 -12.07 -18.23
C GLY A 84 1.09 -11.88 -17.96
N ARG A 85 0.50 -12.85 -17.28
CA ARG A 85 -0.90 -12.78 -16.89
C ARG A 85 -1.20 -11.58 -15.99
N TYR A 86 -0.24 -11.20 -15.14
CA TYR A 86 -0.41 -10.20 -14.09
C TYR A 86 0.47 -8.96 -14.28
N HIS A 87 1.27 -8.90 -15.33
CA HIS A 87 2.13 -7.76 -15.65
C HIS A 87 2.27 -7.56 -17.15
N ASP A 88 2.60 -6.35 -17.52
CA ASP A 88 2.92 -5.94 -18.87
C ASP A 88 3.98 -4.83 -18.82
N PHE A 89 5.02 -4.97 -19.61
CA PHE A 89 6.11 -4.01 -19.75
C PHE A 89 6.19 -3.54 -21.18
N SER A 90 6.21 -2.24 -21.38
CA SER A 90 6.40 -1.67 -22.70
C SER A 90 7.40 -0.52 -22.67
N LEU A 91 8.13 -0.36 -23.78
CA LEU A 91 9.11 0.69 -24.00
C LEU A 91 8.61 1.59 -25.12
N ALA A 92 8.79 2.91 -24.96
CA ALA A 92 8.46 3.89 -25.99
C ALA A 92 9.49 5.01 -26.00
N GLU A 93 9.97 5.39 -27.17
CA GLU A 93 10.85 6.54 -27.33
C GLU A 93 10.07 7.86 -27.16
N ASN A 94 10.70 8.81 -26.52
CA ASN A 94 10.21 10.18 -26.40
C ASN A 94 11.40 11.16 -26.57
N GLY A 95 11.71 11.50 -27.81
CA GLY A 95 12.93 12.21 -28.16
C GLY A 95 14.18 11.37 -27.89
N ASP A 96 15.10 11.88 -27.08
CA ASP A 96 16.29 11.13 -26.63
C ASP A 96 16.02 10.23 -25.42
N ASP A 97 14.88 10.41 -24.74
CA ASP A 97 14.50 9.63 -23.55
C ASP A 97 13.78 8.32 -23.92
N LEU A 98 13.90 7.33 -23.06
CA LEU A 98 13.12 6.08 -23.15
C LEU A 98 12.10 6.03 -22.00
N ILE A 99 10.84 5.83 -22.36
CA ILE A 99 9.76 5.67 -21.39
C ILE A 99 9.54 4.18 -21.15
N ILE A 100 9.73 3.75 -19.91
CA ILE A 100 9.42 2.40 -19.44
C ILE A 100 8.04 2.47 -18.79
N ARG A 101 7.07 1.74 -19.34
CA ARG A 101 5.74 1.58 -18.75
C ARG A 101 5.62 0.21 -18.13
N ILE A 102 5.16 0.19 -16.89
CA ILE A 102 4.96 -1.01 -16.09
C ILE A 102 3.50 -1.06 -15.70
N GLU A 103 2.80 -2.11 -16.10
CA GLU A 103 1.48 -2.44 -15.60
C GLU A 103 1.56 -3.74 -14.83
N ALA A 104 1.58 -3.71 -13.51
CA ALA A 104 1.60 -4.91 -12.69
C ALA A 104 0.34 -4.99 -11.81
N SER A 105 -0.18 -6.21 -11.64
CA SER A 105 -1.27 -6.46 -10.70
C SER A 105 -0.76 -6.35 -9.26
N ARG A 106 -1.57 -5.78 -8.38
CA ARG A 106 -1.30 -5.77 -6.93
C ARG A 106 -1.21 -7.18 -6.29
N ILE A 107 -1.58 -8.22 -7.02
CA ILE A 107 -1.30 -9.60 -6.63
C ILE A 107 0.21 -9.87 -6.55
N LEU A 108 0.99 -9.29 -7.47
CA LEU A 108 2.42 -9.54 -7.57
C LEU A 108 3.24 -8.76 -6.57
N GLY A 109 2.84 -7.53 -6.25
CA GLY A 109 3.67 -6.65 -5.45
C GLY A 109 2.96 -5.41 -4.93
N ASP A 110 3.69 -4.62 -4.19
CA ASP A 110 3.31 -3.34 -3.57
C ASP A 110 4.13 -2.17 -4.14
N GLY A 111 3.98 -0.98 -3.57
CA GLY A 111 4.72 0.20 -4.01
C GLY A 111 6.23 0.03 -3.93
N ARG A 112 6.76 -0.49 -2.81
CA ARG A 112 8.19 -0.73 -2.62
C ARG A 112 8.75 -1.75 -3.61
N SER A 113 7.95 -2.73 -4.01
CA SER A 113 8.33 -3.71 -5.04
C SER A 113 8.76 -3.06 -6.35
N VAL A 114 8.07 -1.99 -6.78
CA VAL A 114 8.41 -1.29 -8.03
C VAL A 114 9.74 -0.56 -7.91
N GLU A 115 10.03 0.04 -6.76
CA GLU A 115 11.33 0.68 -6.51
C GLU A 115 12.46 -0.35 -6.55
N ILE A 116 12.29 -1.50 -5.87
CA ILE A 116 13.25 -2.62 -5.89
C ILE A 116 13.50 -3.07 -7.33
N LEU A 117 12.45 -3.24 -8.12
CA LEU A 117 12.58 -3.63 -9.52
C LEU A 117 13.40 -2.60 -10.31
N MET A 118 13.11 -1.32 -10.17
CA MET A 118 13.82 -0.28 -10.90
C MET A 118 15.28 -0.15 -10.44
N GLU A 119 15.56 -0.34 -9.15
CA GLU A 119 16.92 -0.46 -8.65
C GLU A 119 17.67 -1.63 -9.30
N ASP A 120 17.04 -2.80 -9.42
CA ASP A 120 17.63 -3.98 -10.04
C ASP A 120 17.80 -3.81 -11.56
N VAL A 121 16.88 -3.13 -12.24
CA VAL A 121 17.06 -2.76 -13.65
C VAL A 121 18.31 -1.88 -13.81
N GLN A 122 18.52 -0.89 -12.95
CA GLN A 122 19.71 -0.04 -13.01
C GLN A 122 21.00 -0.82 -12.72
N ARG A 123 20.98 -1.74 -11.75
CA ARG A 123 22.12 -2.60 -11.42
C ARG A 123 22.47 -3.51 -12.60
N ALA A 124 21.46 -4.20 -13.18
CA ALA A 124 21.63 -5.05 -14.36
C ALA A 124 22.17 -4.26 -15.58
N TYR A 125 21.68 -3.03 -15.78
CA TYR A 125 22.17 -2.13 -16.82
C TYR A 125 23.65 -1.77 -16.64
N ARG A 126 24.13 -1.63 -15.40
CA ARG A 126 25.57 -1.44 -15.11
C ARG A 126 26.39 -2.72 -15.24
N GLY A 127 25.76 -3.87 -15.52
CA GLY A 127 26.42 -5.17 -15.66
C GLY A 127 26.67 -5.87 -14.33
N GLU A 128 25.98 -5.48 -13.27
CA GLU A 128 26.05 -6.16 -11.97
C GLU A 128 25.28 -7.50 -12.05
N THR A 129 25.82 -8.52 -11.38
CA THR A 129 25.10 -9.78 -11.19
C THR A 129 24.00 -9.57 -10.14
N LEU A 130 22.78 -9.95 -10.47
CA LEU A 130 21.67 -9.93 -9.55
C LEU A 130 21.54 -11.30 -8.87
N GLU A 131 21.32 -11.28 -7.55
CA GLU A 131 20.98 -12.48 -6.79
C GLU A 131 19.43 -12.62 -6.79
N PRO A 132 18.86 -13.80 -7.09
CA PRO A 132 17.42 -14.03 -6.98
C PRO A 132 16.91 -13.67 -5.57
N ASP A 133 15.76 -13.01 -5.50
CA ASP A 133 15.14 -12.78 -4.21
C ASP A 133 14.61 -14.09 -3.59
N ASP A 134 14.53 -14.14 -2.27
CA ASP A 134 14.04 -15.31 -1.54
C ASP A 134 12.53 -15.25 -1.29
N TYR A 135 11.75 -14.97 -2.34
CA TYR A 135 10.30 -14.90 -2.23
C TYR A 135 9.67 -16.21 -1.73
N TRP A 136 10.22 -17.36 -2.15
CA TRP A 136 9.73 -18.67 -1.70
C TRP A 136 10.00 -18.92 -0.23
N GLY A 137 11.20 -18.62 0.25
CA GLY A 137 11.53 -18.70 1.68
C GLY A 137 10.66 -17.77 2.51
N TYR A 138 10.31 -16.59 1.98
CA TYR A 138 9.37 -15.69 2.63
C TYR A 138 7.96 -16.30 2.74
N LEU A 139 7.43 -16.93 1.68
CA LEU A 139 6.14 -17.60 1.74
C LEU A 139 6.12 -18.74 2.76
N GLU A 140 7.19 -19.55 2.82
CA GLU A 140 7.34 -20.60 3.81
C GLU A 140 7.40 -20.03 5.24
N TYR A 141 8.12 -18.95 5.43
CA TYR A 141 8.18 -18.24 6.72
C TYR A 141 6.78 -17.75 7.14
N VAL A 142 6.02 -17.11 6.26
CA VAL A 142 4.65 -16.64 6.57
C VAL A 142 3.74 -17.80 6.95
N GLU A 143 3.82 -18.94 6.27
CA GLU A 143 3.03 -20.13 6.63
C GLU A 143 3.42 -20.70 8.00
N GLN A 144 4.71 -20.69 8.33
CA GLN A 144 5.19 -21.12 9.66
C GLN A 144 4.70 -20.16 10.74
N GLN A 145 4.74 -18.84 10.51
CA GLN A 145 4.26 -17.84 11.47
C GLN A 145 2.79 -18.04 11.85
N LYS A 146 1.93 -18.48 10.93
CA LYS A 146 0.52 -18.79 11.23
C LYS A 146 0.33 -19.86 12.31
N GLN A 147 1.34 -20.67 12.59
CA GLN A 147 1.34 -21.69 13.63
C GLN A 147 1.93 -21.18 14.95
N SER A 148 2.43 -19.96 15.01
CA SER A 148 3.06 -19.41 16.20
C SER A 148 2.04 -18.97 17.25
N GLN A 149 2.47 -18.98 18.51
CA GLN A 149 1.69 -18.41 19.60
C GLN A 149 1.46 -16.90 19.37
N HIS A 150 2.49 -16.19 18.89
CA HIS A 150 2.42 -14.77 18.60
C HIS A 150 1.33 -14.43 17.58
N TYR A 151 1.17 -15.21 16.52
CA TYR A 151 0.08 -15.02 15.55
C TYR A 151 -1.32 -15.12 16.19
N THR A 152 -1.48 -16.05 17.14
CA THR A 152 -2.73 -16.21 17.91
C THR A 152 -2.97 -15.02 18.85
N GLU A 153 -1.92 -14.55 19.51
CA GLU A 153 -1.96 -13.37 20.38
C GLU A 153 -2.27 -12.09 19.58
N SER A 154 -1.68 -11.91 18.40
CA SER A 154 -1.94 -10.80 17.49
C SER A 154 -3.40 -10.77 17.05
N LYS A 155 -3.96 -11.94 16.71
CA LYS A 155 -5.39 -12.06 16.40
C LYS A 155 -6.26 -11.59 17.57
N ALA A 156 -6.00 -12.11 18.77
CA ALA A 156 -6.77 -11.78 19.97
C ALA A 156 -6.67 -10.28 20.31
N TRP A 157 -5.48 -9.70 20.17
CA TRP A 157 -5.26 -8.26 20.36
C TRP A 157 -6.08 -7.41 19.38
N LEU A 158 -6.01 -7.73 18.09
CA LEU A 158 -6.77 -7.02 17.06
C LEU A 158 -8.29 -7.11 17.27
N GLU A 159 -8.78 -8.31 17.63
CA GLU A 159 -10.20 -8.53 17.91
C GLU A 159 -10.67 -7.79 19.18
N SER A 160 -9.82 -7.62 20.19
CA SER A 160 -10.18 -6.88 21.41
C SER A 160 -10.15 -5.36 21.21
N GLU A 161 -9.10 -4.83 20.56
CA GLU A 161 -8.90 -3.38 20.42
C GLU A 161 -9.79 -2.73 19.38
N PHE A 162 -10.12 -3.45 18.30
CA PHE A 162 -10.81 -2.89 17.12
C PHE A 162 -12.17 -3.54 16.84
N SER A 163 -12.84 -4.05 17.88
CA SER A 163 -14.15 -4.71 17.78
C SER A 163 -15.35 -3.76 17.75
N ASP A 164 -15.18 -2.50 18.17
CA ASP A 164 -16.27 -1.53 18.26
C ASP A 164 -16.65 -1.01 16.85
N GLU A 165 -17.68 -1.61 16.26
CA GLU A 165 -18.20 -1.22 14.96
C GLU A 165 -18.94 0.13 14.93
N SER A 166 -19.21 0.73 16.11
CA SER A 166 -19.85 2.06 16.19
C SER A 166 -18.86 3.19 15.88
N ILE A 167 -17.56 2.94 15.96
CA ILE A 167 -16.51 3.92 15.67
C ILE A 167 -16.45 4.18 14.16
N PRO A 168 -16.59 5.45 13.70
CA PRO A 168 -16.50 5.75 12.29
C PRO A 168 -15.09 5.50 11.74
N VAL A 169 -15.02 4.83 10.61
CA VAL A 169 -13.76 4.45 9.94
C VAL A 169 -13.49 5.26 8.67
N ARG A 170 -14.38 6.19 8.35
CA ARG A 170 -14.31 7.05 7.16
C ARG A 170 -15.30 8.21 7.29
N PRO A 171 -15.15 9.29 6.51
CA PRO A 171 -16.19 10.29 6.33
C PRO A 171 -17.52 9.65 5.87
N THR A 172 -18.64 10.20 6.30
CA THR A 172 -19.96 9.74 5.87
C THR A 172 -20.08 9.77 4.34
N LEU A 173 -20.55 8.68 3.75
CA LEU A 173 -20.75 8.59 2.31
C LEU A 173 -21.86 9.54 1.85
N ASP A 174 -21.64 10.24 0.73
CA ASP A 174 -22.68 11.03 0.07
C ASP A 174 -23.74 10.16 -0.62
N ARG A 175 -23.35 8.95 -1.02
CA ARG A 175 -24.19 8.00 -1.73
C ARG A 175 -23.90 6.56 -1.29
N HIS A 176 -24.92 5.81 -1.01
CA HIS A 176 -24.84 4.37 -0.74
C HIS A 176 -25.24 3.60 -1.99
N LEU A 177 -24.33 3.54 -2.97
CA LEU A 177 -24.61 2.87 -4.24
C LEU A 177 -23.80 1.57 -4.33
N TRP A 178 -24.49 0.49 -4.67
CA TRP A 178 -23.81 -0.72 -5.13
C TRP A 178 -23.56 -0.60 -6.64
N THR A 179 -22.38 -0.98 -7.12
CA THR A 179 -22.03 -0.90 -8.53
C THR A 179 -21.42 -2.21 -9.01
N LEU A 180 -21.86 -2.66 -10.18
CA LEU A 180 -21.25 -3.79 -10.89
C LEU A 180 -19.94 -3.42 -11.56
N LEU A 181 -19.72 -2.12 -11.81
CA LEU A 181 -18.51 -1.61 -12.45
C LEU A 181 -17.55 -1.05 -11.41
N PRO A 182 -16.25 -1.13 -11.65
CA PRO A 182 -15.25 -0.49 -10.78
C PRO A 182 -15.56 1.01 -10.65
N PRO A 183 -15.53 1.56 -9.43
CA PRO A 183 -15.82 2.96 -9.21
C PRO A 183 -14.74 3.84 -9.86
N LYS A 184 -15.15 4.91 -10.52
CA LYS A 184 -14.21 5.91 -11.03
C LYS A 184 -13.48 6.58 -9.89
N ALA A 185 -12.17 6.82 -10.07
CA ALA A 185 -11.38 7.60 -9.13
C ALA A 185 -11.67 9.10 -9.29
N GLY A 186 -11.91 9.78 -8.16
CA GLY A 186 -11.73 11.20 -8.00
C GLY A 186 -10.42 11.49 -7.27
N LEU A 187 -9.89 12.71 -7.38
CA LEU A 187 -8.64 13.11 -6.77
C LEU A 187 -8.71 14.56 -6.28
N VAL A 188 -8.42 14.77 -5.00
CA VAL A 188 -8.19 16.08 -4.40
C VAL A 188 -6.76 16.11 -3.89
N LYS A 189 -6.01 17.15 -4.21
CA LYS A 189 -4.62 17.33 -3.78
C LYS A 189 -4.52 18.52 -2.85
N ILE A 190 -3.79 18.37 -1.75
CA ILE A 190 -3.46 19.45 -0.80
C ILE A 190 -1.95 19.51 -0.68
N ASP A 191 -1.41 20.69 -0.85
CA ASP A 191 0.00 21.00 -0.67
C ASP A 191 0.30 21.24 0.83
N PHE A 192 1.35 20.61 1.34
CA PHE A 192 1.86 20.73 2.71
C PHE A 192 3.34 21.13 2.73
N THR A 193 3.88 21.58 1.61
CA THR A 193 5.30 21.96 1.49
C THR A 193 5.70 23.02 2.50
N ASP A 194 4.82 23.97 2.79
CA ASP A 194 5.01 25.02 3.80
C ASP A 194 5.11 24.51 5.26
N LEU A 195 4.68 23.28 5.51
CA LEU A 195 4.69 22.62 6.82
C LEU A 195 5.71 21.45 6.89
N HIS A 196 6.33 21.08 5.80
CA HIS A 196 7.17 19.88 5.67
C HIS A 196 8.25 19.81 6.76
N ASP A 197 9.05 20.87 6.92
CA ASP A 197 10.11 20.91 7.93
C ASP A 197 9.58 20.83 9.38
N LYS A 198 8.39 21.40 9.64
CA LYS A 198 7.79 21.35 10.97
C LYS A 198 7.27 19.95 11.28
N ILE A 199 6.65 19.30 10.28
CA ILE A 199 6.18 17.91 10.39
C ILE A 199 7.35 16.99 10.66
N ASN A 200 8.45 17.10 9.90
CA ASN A 200 9.64 16.29 10.08
C ASN A 200 10.25 16.47 11.47
N ARG A 201 10.39 17.72 11.95
CA ARG A 201 10.89 17.98 13.32
C ARG A 201 10.00 17.36 14.39
N LEU A 202 8.69 17.47 14.28
CA LEU A 202 7.77 16.86 15.24
C LEU A 202 7.88 15.33 15.18
N ALA A 203 7.88 14.76 13.98
CA ALA A 203 8.03 13.33 13.76
C ALA A 203 9.31 12.77 14.42
N GLU A 204 10.44 13.45 14.23
CA GLU A 204 11.73 13.10 14.84
C GLU A 204 11.69 13.25 16.37
N THR A 205 11.21 14.40 16.87
CA THR A 205 11.18 14.70 18.32
C THR A 205 10.26 13.74 19.08
N GLU A 206 9.12 13.41 18.49
CA GLU A 206 8.10 12.56 19.13
C GLU A 206 8.25 11.07 18.77
N PHE A 207 9.24 10.71 17.94
CA PHE A 207 9.41 9.34 17.43
C PHE A 207 8.14 8.79 16.79
N LEU A 208 7.46 9.61 16.02
CA LEU A 208 6.25 9.28 15.27
C LEU A 208 6.59 9.31 13.77
N SER A 209 6.25 8.24 13.03
CA SER A 209 6.45 8.25 11.58
C SER A 209 5.53 9.26 10.89
N MET A 210 5.88 9.69 9.68
CA MET A 210 5.01 10.56 8.88
C MET A 210 3.65 9.93 8.62
N ASP A 211 3.61 8.62 8.35
CA ASP A 211 2.36 7.86 8.20
C ASP A 211 1.53 7.91 9.49
N GLY A 212 2.19 7.75 10.66
CA GLY A 212 1.55 7.85 11.96
C GLY A 212 1.02 9.26 12.26
N PHE A 213 1.78 10.29 11.89
CA PHE A 213 1.35 11.68 12.05
C PHE A 213 0.10 11.97 11.21
N PHE A 214 0.09 11.61 9.92
CA PHE A 214 -1.06 11.83 9.08
C PHE A 214 -2.23 10.89 9.40
N SER A 215 -1.97 9.70 9.95
CA SER A 215 -3.02 8.84 10.49
C SER A 215 -3.74 9.49 11.68
N LEU A 216 -3.00 10.14 12.58
CA LEU A 216 -3.59 10.94 13.67
C LEU A 216 -4.41 12.11 13.13
N CYS A 217 -3.86 12.90 12.19
CA CYS A 217 -4.58 14.01 11.57
C CYS A 217 -5.87 13.55 10.88
N ALA A 218 -5.81 12.44 10.16
CA ALA A 218 -6.97 11.88 9.45
C ALA A 218 -8.03 11.35 10.42
N ALA A 219 -7.63 10.67 11.50
CA ALA A 219 -8.56 10.19 12.52
C ALA A 219 -9.29 11.33 13.22
N LEU A 220 -8.57 12.41 13.60
CA LEU A 220 -9.18 13.62 14.15
C LEU A 220 -10.16 14.26 13.16
N ALA A 221 -9.80 14.30 11.88
CA ALA A 221 -10.67 14.81 10.83
C ALA A 221 -11.92 13.96 10.62
N ILE A 222 -11.82 12.61 10.69
CA ILE A 222 -12.97 11.70 10.64
C ILE A 222 -13.91 11.95 11.81
N ALA A 223 -13.37 12.04 13.04
CA ALA A 223 -14.15 12.27 14.25
C ALA A 223 -14.94 13.59 14.16
N GLU A 224 -14.30 14.71 13.76
CA GLU A 224 -14.98 15.99 13.57
C GLU A 224 -16.01 15.92 12.44
N TYR A 225 -15.65 15.32 11.29
CA TYR A 225 -16.56 15.22 10.15
C TYR A 225 -17.82 14.42 10.49
N CYS A 226 -17.67 13.32 11.23
CA CYS A 226 -18.76 12.45 11.67
C CYS A 226 -19.43 12.95 12.96
N ARG A 227 -18.90 13.97 13.64
CA ARG A 227 -19.37 14.51 14.92
C ARG A 227 -19.39 13.46 16.03
N THR A 228 -18.29 12.74 16.15
CA THR A 228 -18.08 11.70 17.16
C THR A 228 -16.84 12.03 18.01
N ASP A 229 -16.70 11.37 19.13
CA ASP A 229 -15.53 11.47 20.01
C ASP A 229 -14.49 10.36 19.77
N ALA A 230 -14.69 9.57 18.73
CA ALA A 230 -13.82 8.48 18.33
C ALA A 230 -13.74 8.36 16.80
N ALA A 231 -12.64 7.85 16.30
CA ALA A 231 -12.49 7.48 14.89
C ALA A 231 -11.45 6.38 14.73
N ALA A 232 -11.56 5.59 13.67
CA ALA A 232 -10.56 4.61 13.31
C ALA A 232 -10.26 4.68 11.79
N LEU A 233 -9.11 4.16 11.40
CA LEU A 233 -8.67 4.05 10.02
C LEU A 233 -7.64 2.92 9.88
N THR A 234 -7.12 2.69 8.71
CA THR A 234 -5.93 1.85 8.49
C THR A 234 -4.79 2.67 7.91
N TRP A 235 -3.57 2.24 8.13
CA TRP A 235 -2.40 2.76 7.42
C TRP A 235 -1.57 1.61 6.86
N ALA A 236 -0.95 1.86 5.72
CA ALA A 236 -0.16 0.85 5.03
C ALA A 236 1.26 0.84 5.58
N TYR A 237 1.65 -0.28 6.19
CA TYR A 237 3.01 -0.53 6.65
C TYR A 237 3.76 -1.36 5.62
N GLU A 238 5.00 -1.03 5.34
CA GLU A 238 5.81 -1.66 4.29
C GLU A 238 6.02 -3.17 4.51
N GLY A 239 6.08 -3.62 5.78
CA GLY A 239 6.14 -5.03 6.14
C GLY A 239 7.46 -5.73 5.82
N ARG A 240 8.54 -5.01 5.54
CA ARG A 240 9.89 -5.53 5.28
C ARG A 240 10.79 -5.30 6.48
N GLU A 241 10.63 -6.12 7.50
CA GLU A 241 11.33 -5.95 8.78
C GLU A 241 12.70 -6.66 8.82
N ARG A 242 12.79 -7.84 8.19
CA ARG A 242 14.01 -8.63 8.17
C ARG A 242 14.91 -8.23 7.01
N PRO A 243 16.25 -8.35 7.16
CA PRO A 243 17.19 -8.05 6.07
C PRO A 243 16.87 -8.79 4.77
N GLU A 244 16.43 -10.05 4.86
CA GLU A 244 16.08 -10.90 3.73
C GLU A 244 14.87 -10.37 2.94
N GLU A 245 13.98 -9.62 3.62
CA GLU A 245 12.76 -9.08 3.02
C GLU A 245 12.99 -7.80 2.22
N GLN A 246 14.10 -7.09 2.49
CA GLN A 246 14.39 -5.78 1.92
C GLN A 246 14.46 -5.76 0.39
N ARG A 247 14.81 -6.89 -0.21
CA ARG A 247 14.97 -7.03 -1.67
C ARG A 247 13.87 -7.87 -2.32
N ILE A 248 12.88 -8.35 -1.56
CA ILE A 248 11.79 -9.17 -2.10
C ILE A 248 10.82 -8.30 -2.91
N PHE A 249 10.64 -8.64 -4.17
CA PHE A 249 9.50 -8.17 -4.94
C PHE A 249 8.26 -8.99 -4.58
N GLY A 250 7.34 -8.38 -3.86
CA GLY A 250 6.15 -9.08 -3.36
C GLY A 250 5.17 -8.14 -2.68
N SER A 251 3.94 -8.56 -2.49
CA SER A 251 2.92 -7.81 -1.76
C SER A 251 3.08 -8.01 -0.26
N LEU A 252 4.14 -7.43 0.31
CA LEU A 252 4.52 -7.61 1.72
C LEU A 252 3.87 -6.58 2.64
N HIS A 253 3.31 -5.49 2.09
CA HIS A 253 2.68 -4.45 2.91
C HIS A 253 1.53 -5.02 3.75
N ARG A 254 1.29 -4.40 4.89
CA ARG A 254 0.28 -4.79 5.88
C ARG A 254 -0.57 -3.59 6.23
N ASP A 255 -1.89 -3.78 6.24
CA ASP A 255 -2.82 -2.75 6.70
C ASP A 255 -2.92 -2.82 8.22
N ILE A 256 -2.40 -1.81 8.90
CA ILE A 256 -2.42 -1.70 10.36
C ILE A 256 -3.56 -0.79 10.78
N PRO A 257 -4.45 -1.24 11.68
CA PRO A 257 -5.51 -0.39 12.18
C PRO A 257 -4.97 0.65 13.15
N PHE A 258 -5.61 1.81 13.17
CA PHE A 258 -5.33 2.92 14.04
C PHE A 258 -6.65 3.53 14.53
N GLN A 259 -6.74 3.89 15.80
CA GLN A 259 -7.94 4.51 16.36
C GLN A 259 -7.62 5.57 17.41
N ILE A 260 -8.55 6.53 17.56
CA ILE A 260 -8.58 7.49 18.65
C ILE A 260 -9.93 7.40 19.34
N LYS A 261 -9.95 7.60 20.66
CA LYS A 261 -11.17 7.54 21.50
C LYS A 261 -11.15 8.68 22.53
N ASN A 262 -12.32 8.99 23.09
CA ASN A 262 -12.47 9.90 24.23
C ASN A 262 -11.96 11.33 23.98
N LEU A 263 -12.24 11.90 22.81
CA LEU A 263 -11.82 13.25 22.43
C LEU A 263 -12.50 14.41 23.22
N GLN A 264 -13.27 14.10 24.25
CA GLN A 264 -14.08 15.09 25.02
C GLN A 264 -13.31 15.88 26.07
N SER A 265 -12.00 15.72 26.22
CA SER A 265 -11.20 16.40 27.25
C SER A 265 -10.79 17.85 26.86
N PRO A 266 -10.62 18.77 27.84
CA PRO A 266 -10.21 20.13 27.52
C PRO A 266 -8.85 20.21 26.84
N ILE A 267 -8.81 21.00 25.81
CA ILE A 267 -7.84 21.10 24.72
C ILE A 267 -6.36 21.33 25.11
N SER A 268 -6.06 21.79 26.34
CA SER A 268 -4.71 22.27 26.67
C SER A 268 -3.65 21.22 26.96
N ASN A 269 -4.05 19.98 27.32
CA ASN A 269 -3.11 18.87 27.53
C ASN A 269 -3.28 17.74 26.50
N LEU A 270 -4.13 17.94 25.51
CA LEU A 270 -4.59 16.89 24.61
C LEU A 270 -3.57 16.54 23.52
N LYS A 271 -2.78 17.50 23.02
CA LYS A 271 -1.87 17.28 21.89
C LYS A 271 -0.78 16.24 22.20
N SER A 272 -0.05 16.46 23.29
CA SER A 272 1.04 15.55 23.68
C SER A 272 0.53 14.16 24.03
N ASP A 273 -0.66 14.06 24.63
CA ASP A 273 -1.29 12.79 24.96
C ASP A 273 -1.72 12.05 23.68
N LEU A 274 -2.33 12.74 22.71
CA LEU A 274 -2.72 12.16 21.43
C LEU A 274 -1.50 11.70 20.62
N ILE A 275 -0.44 12.50 20.56
CA ILE A 275 0.80 12.13 19.87
C ILE A 275 1.43 10.88 20.53
N ARG A 276 1.48 10.87 21.89
CA ARG A 276 1.98 9.72 22.63
C ARG A 276 1.14 8.47 22.38
N GLU A 277 -0.18 8.58 22.38
CA GLU A 277 -1.09 7.47 22.10
C GLU A 277 -0.94 6.99 20.67
N ALA A 278 -0.90 7.88 19.68
CA ALA A 278 -0.65 7.55 18.30
C ALA A 278 0.65 6.74 18.11
N ARG A 279 1.75 7.22 18.71
CA ARG A 279 3.02 6.50 18.71
C ARG A 279 2.92 5.11 19.31
N ASN A 280 2.22 4.97 20.44
CA ASN A 280 2.06 3.67 21.09
C ASN A 280 1.22 2.72 20.24
N GLN A 281 0.13 3.20 19.64
CA GLN A 281 -0.71 2.38 18.75
C GLN A 281 0.05 1.94 17.48
N ILE A 282 0.82 2.83 16.86
CA ILE A 282 1.68 2.49 15.73
C ILE A 282 2.65 1.35 16.10
N ARG A 283 3.33 1.47 17.23
CA ARG A 283 4.26 0.42 17.71
C ARG A 283 3.55 -0.90 17.99
N SER A 284 2.42 -0.85 18.69
CA SER A 284 1.62 -2.06 18.97
C SER A 284 1.06 -2.66 17.67
N GLY A 285 0.60 -1.82 16.74
CA GLY A 285 0.11 -2.27 15.44
C GLY A 285 1.18 -2.98 14.61
N ILE A 286 2.40 -2.44 14.57
CA ILE A 286 3.55 -3.11 13.94
C ILE A 286 3.86 -4.44 14.64
N ALA A 287 3.92 -4.46 15.98
CA ALA A 287 4.22 -5.67 16.74
C ALA A 287 3.21 -6.80 16.53
N HIS A 288 1.97 -6.49 16.17
CA HIS A 288 0.89 -7.45 15.90
C HIS A 288 0.50 -7.54 14.41
N SER A 289 1.35 -7.05 13.52
CA SER A 289 1.04 -6.97 12.09
C SER A 289 1.19 -8.29 11.33
N ASP A 290 1.70 -9.33 11.98
CA ASP A 290 1.79 -10.70 11.44
C ASP A 290 0.40 -11.31 11.21
N TYR A 291 -0.61 -10.95 12.02
CA TYR A 291 -2.00 -11.30 11.74
C TYR A 291 -2.66 -10.20 10.88
N PRO A 292 -3.16 -10.51 9.68
CA PRO A 292 -3.74 -9.51 8.79
C PRO A 292 -5.05 -8.96 9.34
N TYR A 293 -5.08 -7.68 9.69
CA TYR A 293 -6.28 -7.00 10.21
C TYR A 293 -7.51 -7.17 9.32
N THR A 294 -7.33 -7.13 8.00
CA THR A 294 -8.42 -7.32 7.03
C THR A 294 -9.16 -8.64 7.19
N LEU A 295 -8.50 -9.69 7.73
CA LEU A 295 -9.15 -10.98 8.00
C LEU A 295 -10.10 -10.94 9.21
N THR A 296 -10.01 -9.93 10.07
CA THR A 296 -10.97 -9.74 11.17
C THR A 296 -12.33 -9.22 10.68
N LYS A 297 -12.40 -8.74 9.43
CA LYS A 297 -13.61 -8.13 8.85
C LYS A 297 -14.38 -9.11 7.97
N PRO A 298 -15.73 -8.97 7.87
CA PRO A 298 -16.53 -9.72 6.94
C PRO A 298 -16.00 -9.58 5.51
N TYR A 299 -16.07 -10.64 4.72
CA TYR A 299 -15.55 -10.67 3.35
C TYR A 299 -16.03 -9.49 2.48
N THR A 300 -17.30 -9.11 2.62
CA THR A 300 -17.91 -8.01 1.86
C THR A 300 -17.39 -6.62 2.22
N GLU A 301 -16.72 -6.48 3.36
CA GLU A 301 -16.26 -5.20 3.91
C GLU A 301 -14.73 -4.99 3.79
N ARG A 302 -13.97 -6.07 3.54
CA ARG A 302 -12.50 -6.05 3.52
C ARG A 302 -11.89 -4.98 2.61
N TRP A 303 -12.55 -4.67 1.51
CA TRP A 303 -12.07 -3.74 0.48
C TRP A 303 -12.25 -2.27 0.81
N ASN A 304 -13.33 -1.96 1.51
CA ASN A 304 -13.86 -0.61 1.63
C ASN A 304 -14.14 -0.26 3.09
N TYR A 305 -13.47 -0.96 4.00
CA TYR A 305 -13.81 -0.84 5.40
C TYR A 305 -13.43 0.54 5.96
N ALA A 306 -12.22 1.01 5.72
CA ALA A 306 -11.69 2.22 6.35
C ALA A 306 -11.00 3.14 5.33
N VAL A 307 -10.74 4.37 5.75
CA VAL A 307 -9.73 5.21 5.10
C VAL A 307 -8.38 4.55 5.28
N ASN A 308 -7.58 4.52 4.23
CA ASN A 308 -6.22 4.02 4.28
C ASN A 308 -5.22 5.16 4.06
N VAL A 309 -4.25 5.29 4.96
CA VAL A 309 -3.14 6.24 4.84
C VAL A 309 -1.92 5.48 4.35
N LEU A 310 -1.34 5.92 3.24
CA LEU A 310 -0.22 5.21 2.62
C LEU A 310 0.81 6.17 2.02
N ARG A 311 2.08 5.80 2.11
CA ARG A 311 3.16 6.48 1.39
C ARG A 311 3.23 5.93 -0.04
N VAL A 312 3.32 6.81 -1.01
CA VAL A 312 3.38 6.45 -2.43
C VAL A 312 4.73 6.87 -2.99
N PRO A 313 5.46 5.97 -3.67
CA PRO A 313 6.69 6.32 -4.38
C PRO A 313 6.44 7.43 -5.41
N GLU A 314 7.47 8.21 -5.74
CA GLU A 314 7.44 9.28 -6.76
C GLU A 314 7.21 8.75 -8.20
N ILE A 315 6.38 7.75 -8.36
CA ILE A 315 6.06 7.16 -9.65
C ILE A 315 4.64 7.62 -10.01
N GLU A 316 4.45 8.25 -11.17
CA GLU A 316 3.12 8.65 -11.63
C GLU A 316 2.14 7.49 -11.62
N ASN A 317 1.17 7.57 -10.73
CA ASN A 317 0.10 6.60 -10.62
C ASN A 317 -1.22 7.23 -11.08
N ASN A 318 -1.48 7.21 -12.37
CA ASN A 318 -2.70 7.73 -12.98
C ASN A 318 -3.77 6.63 -13.08
N THR A 319 -4.33 6.21 -11.95
CA THR A 319 -5.40 5.22 -11.95
C THR A 319 -6.74 5.83 -12.32
N LYS A 320 -7.42 5.23 -13.30
CA LYS A 320 -8.77 5.61 -13.72
C LYS A 320 -9.84 5.20 -12.70
N TYR A 321 -9.53 4.23 -11.86
CA TYR A 321 -10.47 3.61 -10.93
C TYR A 321 -9.97 3.74 -9.50
N ALA A 322 -10.90 3.88 -8.55
CA ALA A 322 -10.59 3.89 -7.13
C ALA A 322 -10.43 2.46 -6.63
N TYR A 323 -9.35 2.21 -5.89
CA TYR A 323 -9.09 0.89 -5.26
C TYR A 323 -9.82 0.74 -3.94
N ALA A 324 -9.98 1.83 -3.20
CA ALA A 324 -10.73 1.91 -1.97
C ALA A 324 -11.79 3.01 -2.05
N LEU A 325 -12.63 3.12 -1.03
CA LEU A 325 -13.57 4.24 -0.93
C LEU A 325 -12.84 5.57 -0.80
N LEU A 326 -11.77 5.59 0.00
CA LEU A 326 -10.91 6.76 0.21
C LEU A 326 -9.51 6.33 0.66
N ASP A 327 -8.50 6.66 -0.13
CA ASP A 327 -7.09 6.58 0.23
C ASP A 327 -6.54 8.00 0.45
N ILE A 328 -5.67 8.16 1.45
CA ILE A 328 -4.85 9.35 1.67
C ILE A 328 -3.41 8.98 1.33
N GLU A 329 -2.97 9.40 0.17
CA GLU A 329 -1.64 9.11 -0.35
C GLU A 329 -0.67 10.23 0.06
N ILE A 330 0.42 9.88 0.76
CA ILE A 330 1.50 10.79 1.14
C ILE A 330 2.51 10.79 0.01
N HIS A 331 2.66 11.92 -0.66
CA HIS A 331 3.65 12.17 -1.71
C HIS A 331 4.71 13.10 -1.14
N GLU A 332 5.88 12.52 -0.84
CA GLU A 332 7.02 13.25 -0.27
C GLU A 332 8.20 13.21 -1.23
N ALA A 333 8.73 14.38 -1.53
CA ALA A 333 10.00 14.60 -2.23
C ALA A 333 10.89 15.50 -1.37
N THR A 334 12.14 15.70 -1.78
CA THR A 334 13.13 16.49 -1.02
C THR A 334 12.62 17.87 -0.60
N ASP A 335 11.91 18.56 -1.50
CA ASP A 335 11.43 19.93 -1.28
C ASP A 335 9.90 20.06 -1.40
N ASN A 336 9.17 18.95 -1.37
CA ASN A 336 7.74 18.96 -1.58
C ASN A 336 7.05 17.91 -0.71
N LEU A 337 5.93 18.27 -0.12
CA LEU A 337 5.03 17.37 0.59
C LEU A 337 3.59 17.66 0.18
N ALA A 338 2.90 16.65 -0.31
CA ALA A 338 1.50 16.75 -0.67
C ALA A 338 0.70 15.53 -0.21
N LEU A 339 -0.54 15.74 0.19
CA LEU A 339 -1.51 14.67 0.39
C LEU A 339 -2.47 14.62 -0.79
N TRP A 340 -2.63 13.43 -1.35
CA TRP A 340 -3.60 13.17 -2.40
C TRP A 340 -4.72 12.30 -1.83
N PHE A 341 -5.92 12.85 -1.85
CA PHE A 341 -7.14 12.16 -1.43
C PHE A 341 -7.74 11.51 -2.67
N ARG A 342 -7.44 10.23 -2.85
CA ARG A 342 -8.00 9.42 -3.96
C ARG A 342 -9.26 8.74 -3.47
N TYR A 343 -10.38 9.00 -4.13
CA TYR A 343 -11.67 8.55 -3.64
C TYR A 343 -12.55 7.96 -4.74
N SER A 344 -13.52 7.16 -4.34
CA SER A 344 -14.57 6.67 -5.22
C SER A 344 -15.58 7.79 -5.53
N ALA A 345 -15.52 8.32 -6.75
CA ALA A 345 -16.48 9.34 -7.23
C ALA A 345 -17.93 8.80 -7.36
N THR A 346 -18.12 7.49 -7.23
CA THR A 346 -19.45 6.88 -7.12
C THR A 346 -20.07 7.14 -5.74
N HIS A 347 -19.27 7.15 -4.68
CA HIS A 347 -19.71 7.23 -3.29
C HIS A 347 -19.56 8.61 -2.67
N TYR A 348 -18.56 9.39 -3.11
CA TYR A 348 -18.28 10.73 -2.62
C TYR A 348 -18.44 11.79 -3.71
N LYS A 349 -18.84 12.98 -3.30
CA LYS A 349 -18.73 14.20 -4.09
C LYS A 349 -17.38 14.86 -3.84
N GLU A 350 -16.84 15.56 -4.81
CA GLU A 350 -15.57 16.27 -4.67
C GLU A 350 -15.61 17.30 -3.54
N GLU A 351 -16.73 18.02 -3.36
CA GLU A 351 -16.89 19.00 -2.29
C GLU A 351 -16.81 18.37 -0.89
N SER A 352 -17.32 17.15 -0.71
CA SER A 352 -17.25 16.43 0.56
C SER A 352 -15.81 16.05 0.89
N ILE A 353 -15.06 15.60 -0.11
CA ILE A 353 -13.63 15.27 0.06
C ILE A 353 -12.80 16.54 0.26
N LYS A 354 -13.08 17.65 -0.42
CA LYS A 354 -12.42 18.94 -0.16
C LYS A 354 -12.64 19.42 1.26
N LYS A 355 -13.85 19.29 1.81
CA LYS A 355 -14.14 19.61 3.22
C LYS A 355 -13.36 18.71 4.17
N PHE A 356 -13.32 17.41 3.91
CA PHE A 356 -12.56 16.46 4.71
C PHE A 356 -11.05 16.75 4.65
N ALA A 357 -10.50 16.99 3.47
CA ALA A 357 -9.10 17.34 3.28
C ALA A 357 -8.72 18.66 4.00
N ALA A 358 -9.62 19.64 4.01
CA ALA A 358 -9.43 20.86 4.79
C ALA A 358 -9.39 20.61 6.32
N LEU A 359 -10.15 19.63 6.82
CA LEU A 359 -10.05 19.21 8.23
C LEU A 359 -8.72 18.53 8.52
N VAL A 360 -8.22 17.68 7.62
CA VAL A 360 -6.89 17.08 7.76
C VAL A 360 -5.83 18.19 7.84
N ARG A 361 -5.88 19.21 6.95
CA ARG A 361 -4.97 20.36 6.98
C ARG A 361 -5.09 21.12 8.30
N LYS A 362 -6.31 21.41 8.76
CA LYS A 362 -6.57 22.07 10.05
C LYS A 362 -5.90 21.33 11.21
N TYR A 363 -6.05 20.01 11.29
CA TYR A 363 -5.45 19.22 12.36
C TYR A 363 -3.93 19.10 12.25
N THR A 364 -3.39 19.08 11.03
CA THR A 364 -1.95 19.18 10.81
C THR A 364 -1.40 20.49 11.39
N GLU A 365 -2.00 21.62 11.02
CA GLU A 365 -1.60 22.93 11.54
C GLU A 365 -1.76 23.02 13.06
N TRP A 366 -2.87 22.51 13.59
CA TRP A 366 -3.12 22.50 15.03
C TRP A 366 -2.08 21.68 15.81
N LEU A 367 -1.70 20.49 15.36
CA LEU A 367 -0.68 19.68 16.02
C LEU A 367 0.71 20.34 15.99
N LEU A 368 1.00 21.17 14.99
CA LEU A 368 2.26 21.89 14.83
C LEU A 368 2.34 23.24 15.57
N THR A 369 1.24 23.72 16.15
CA THR A 369 1.29 24.91 17.01
C THR A 369 1.78 24.54 18.40
N ASP A 370 2.50 25.45 19.08
CA ASP A 370 2.99 25.28 20.46
C ASP A 370 1.84 25.13 21.49
#